data_0bc69c022cd0b9647bcbc18adb17264f
#
_entry.id   0bc69c022cd0b9647bcbc18adb17264f
#
_cell.length_a   1.000
_cell.length_b   1.000
_cell.length_c   1.000
_cell.angle_alpha   90.00
_cell.angle_beta   90.00
_cell.angle_gamma   90.00
#
_symmetry.space_group_name_H-M   'P 1'
#
loop_
_entity.id
_entity.type
_entity.pdbx_description
1 polymer ?
#
loop_
_entity_poly.entity_id
_entity_poly.type
_entity_poly.pdbx_seq_one_letter_code
_entity_poly.pdbx_strand_id
1 'polypeptide(L)'
;GKEARRARLLANGYPAYTTSAGWLGYDDDTLRRAAREACAKGWRHFKLKVGRDLGEDIRRAALLRETVGPDCKLMFDANQVWEADEAIEWMKALAHFDPWFIEEPTSPDDILAHRQIREAIAPIKVATGEMCQNRVLFKQFMQADALDI
;
A
#
# COMPACT_ATOMS: atom_id res chain seq x y z
N GLY A 1 -7.68 4.62 27.74
CA GLY A 1 -8.21 3.31 28.05
C GLY A 1 -9.18 2.77 26.98
N LYS A 2 -9.76 1.59 27.18
CA LYS A 2 -10.66 0.91 26.23
C LYS A 2 -11.87 1.77 25.85
N GLU A 3 -12.50 2.39 26.83
CA GLU A 3 -13.68 3.25 26.62
C GLU A 3 -13.39 4.48 25.77
N ALA A 4 -12.25 5.14 26.00
CA ALA A 4 -11.83 6.28 25.19
C ALA A 4 -11.58 5.89 23.72
N ARG A 5 -10.96 4.71 23.48
CA ARG A 5 -10.81 4.19 22.11
C ARG A 5 -12.14 3.89 21.46
N ARG A 6 -13.06 3.24 22.20
CA ARG A 6 -14.42 2.95 21.73
C ARG A 6 -15.17 4.22 21.37
N ALA A 7 -15.17 5.22 22.26
CA ALA A 7 -15.82 6.50 22.01
C ALA A 7 -15.27 7.19 20.78
N ARG A 8 -13.94 7.21 20.59
CA ARG A 8 -13.28 7.77 19.40
C ARG A 8 -13.70 7.05 18.12
N LEU A 9 -13.73 5.71 18.14
CA LEU A 9 -14.13 4.93 16.95
C LEU A 9 -15.61 5.14 16.61
N LEU A 10 -16.48 5.25 17.62
CA LEU A 10 -17.89 5.53 17.39
C LEU A 10 -18.14 6.95 16.84
N ALA A 11 -17.34 7.92 17.28
CA ALA A 11 -17.47 9.31 16.81
C ALA A 11 -16.87 9.55 15.42
N ASN A 12 -15.70 8.95 15.13
CA ASN A 12 -14.89 9.27 13.96
C ASN A 12 -14.79 8.14 12.94
N GLY A 13 -15.35 6.97 13.23
CA GLY A 13 -15.14 5.77 12.43
C GLY A 13 -13.74 5.18 12.58
N TYR A 14 -13.47 4.10 11.89
CA TYR A 14 -12.15 3.50 11.77
C TYR A 14 -11.44 4.05 10.54
N PRO A 15 -10.15 4.40 10.62
CA PRO A 15 -9.40 4.80 9.43
C PRO A 15 -9.44 3.72 8.35
N ALA A 16 -9.72 4.10 7.13
CA ALA A 16 -9.81 3.20 6.00
C ALA A 16 -9.26 3.85 4.72
N TYR A 17 -9.02 3.03 3.72
CA TYR A 17 -8.62 3.45 2.37
C TYR A 17 -9.47 2.71 1.33
N THR A 18 -9.40 3.14 0.08
CA THR A 18 -10.07 2.44 -1.01
C THR A 18 -9.09 1.88 -2.01
N THR A 19 -9.34 0.64 -2.43
CA THR A 19 -8.65 -0.03 -3.55
C THR A 19 -9.47 0.01 -4.84
N SER A 20 -10.69 0.52 -4.79
CA SER A 20 -11.63 0.45 -5.92
C SER A 20 -11.14 1.15 -7.18
N ALA A 21 -10.27 2.15 -7.06
CA ALA A 21 -9.68 2.85 -8.20
C ALA A 21 -8.43 2.18 -8.76
N GLY A 22 -7.83 1.23 -8.04
CA GLY A 22 -6.48 0.75 -8.29
C GLY A 22 -6.32 -0.66 -8.85
N TRP A 23 -7.37 -1.30 -9.37
CA TRP A 23 -7.28 -2.66 -9.91
C TRP A 23 -6.41 -2.75 -11.16
N LEU A 24 -5.62 -3.85 -11.30
CA LEU A 24 -4.73 -4.09 -12.45
C LEU A 24 -5.47 -4.18 -13.80
N GLY A 25 -6.70 -4.67 -13.80
CA GLY A 25 -7.49 -4.87 -15.02
C GLY A 25 -8.25 -3.63 -15.49
N TYR A 26 -8.14 -2.49 -14.80
CA TYR A 26 -8.83 -1.28 -15.20
C TYR A 26 -8.06 -0.54 -16.30
N ASP A 27 -8.80 -0.10 -17.32
CA ASP A 27 -8.31 0.90 -18.26
C ASP A 27 -8.22 2.29 -17.62
N ASP A 28 -7.60 3.20 -18.30
CA ASP A 28 -7.34 4.56 -17.81
C ASP A 28 -8.61 5.33 -17.46
N ASP A 29 -9.66 5.19 -18.27
CA ASP A 29 -10.92 5.89 -18.05
C ASP A 29 -11.66 5.35 -16.84
N THR A 30 -11.63 4.05 -16.63
CA THR A 30 -12.20 3.41 -15.45
C THR A 30 -11.44 3.80 -14.18
N LEU A 31 -10.10 3.81 -14.22
CA LEU A 31 -9.26 4.26 -13.11
C LEU A 31 -9.57 5.72 -12.76
N ARG A 32 -9.54 6.63 -13.74
CA ARG A 32 -9.85 8.05 -13.52
C ARG A 32 -11.25 8.25 -12.95
N ARG A 33 -12.25 7.60 -13.53
CA ARG A 33 -13.64 7.71 -13.07
C ARG A 33 -13.78 7.25 -11.63
N ALA A 34 -13.29 6.04 -11.31
CA ALA A 34 -13.38 5.46 -9.96
C ALA A 34 -12.64 6.32 -8.93
N ALA A 35 -11.47 6.86 -9.27
CA ALA A 35 -10.71 7.75 -8.40
C ALA A 35 -11.46 9.07 -8.13
N ARG A 36 -12.02 9.70 -9.16
CA ARG A 36 -12.82 10.94 -9.02
C ARG A 36 -14.08 10.73 -8.18
N GLU A 37 -14.80 9.62 -8.41
CA GLU A 37 -15.99 9.26 -7.63
C GLU A 37 -15.64 9.04 -6.15
N ALA A 38 -14.53 8.38 -5.86
CA ALA A 38 -14.05 8.18 -4.51
C ALA A 38 -13.63 9.51 -3.85
N CYS A 39 -12.91 10.39 -4.56
CA CYS A 39 -12.58 11.72 -4.07
C CYS A 39 -13.84 12.56 -3.74
N ALA A 40 -14.85 12.49 -4.59
CA ALA A 40 -16.13 13.21 -4.38
C ALA A 40 -16.87 12.69 -3.12
N LYS A 41 -16.68 11.40 -2.77
CA LYS A 41 -17.20 10.78 -1.53
C LYS A 41 -16.33 11.10 -0.29
N GLY A 42 -15.26 11.86 -0.44
CA GLY A 42 -14.38 12.25 0.66
C GLY A 42 -13.20 11.32 0.92
N TRP A 43 -12.98 10.28 0.10
CA TRP A 43 -11.78 9.44 0.23
C TRP A 43 -10.51 10.23 -0.09
N ARG A 44 -9.46 9.98 0.69
CA ARG A 44 -8.15 10.64 0.54
C ARG A 44 -6.97 9.67 0.54
N HIS A 45 -7.24 8.37 0.60
CA HIS A 45 -6.23 7.32 0.60
C HIS A 45 -6.58 6.30 -0.48
N PHE A 46 -5.64 6.08 -1.41
CA PHE A 46 -5.87 5.29 -2.61
C PHE A 46 -4.78 4.23 -2.77
N LYS A 47 -5.17 2.97 -2.86
CA LYS A 47 -4.24 1.86 -3.10
C LYS A 47 -4.30 1.41 -4.56
N LEU A 48 -3.14 1.32 -5.21
CA LEU A 48 -2.93 0.84 -6.57
C LEU A 48 -2.28 -0.54 -6.54
N LYS A 49 -2.85 -1.48 -7.28
CA LYS A 49 -2.21 -2.79 -7.52
C LYS A 49 -1.07 -2.62 -8.51
N VAL A 50 0.10 -3.18 -8.17
CA VAL A 50 1.36 -3.10 -8.93
C VAL A 50 2.01 -4.48 -9.06
N GLY A 51 3.12 -4.58 -9.79
CA GLY A 51 3.97 -5.77 -9.82
C GLY A 51 3.84 -6.60 -11.09
N ARG A 52 3.13 -6.11 -12.11
CA ARG A 52 3.02 -6.81 -13.39
C ARG A 52 4.04 -6.34 -14.43
N ASP A 53 4.22 -5.03 -14.55
CA ASP A 53 5.15 -4.37 -15.47
C ASP A 53 5.51 -3.01 -14.90
N LEU A 54 6.80 -2.73 -14.72
CA LEU A 54 7.26 -1.51 -14.06
C LEU A 54 6.88 -0.24 -14.84
N GLY A 55 6.97 -0.28 -16.17
CA GLY A 55 6.60 0.87 -16.99
C GLY A 55 5.12 1.20 -16.89
N GLU A 56 4.25 0.18 -16.90
CA GLU A 56 2.82 0.31 -16.69
C GLU A 56 2.49 0.77 -15.27
N ASP A 57 3.18 0.27 -14.27
CA ASP A 57 2.95 0.67 -12.87
C ASP A 57 3.32 2.14 -12.65
N ILE A 58 4.43 2.60 -13.22
CA ILE A 58 4.81 4.03 -13.24
C ILE A 58 3.75 4.86 -13.95
N ARG A 59 3.31 4.44 -15.13
CA ARG A 59 2.28 5.16 -15.91
C ARG A 59 0.95 5.26 -15.15
N ARG A 60 0.50 4.15 -14.55
CA ARG A 60 -0.74 4.09 -13.78
C ARG A 60 -0.65 4.86 -12.47
N ALA A 61 0.51 4.85 -11.81
CA ALA A 61 0.75 5.65 -10.62
C ALA A 61 0.72 7.16 -10.93
N ALA A 62 1.32 7.57 -12.05
CA ALA A 62 1.23 8.94 -12.55
C ALA A 62 -0.23 9.35 -12.82
N LEU A 63 -0.97 8.50 -13.52
CA LEU A 63 -2.38 8.73 -13.82
C LEU A 63 -3.23 8.88 -12.57
N LEU A 64 -3.03 8.01 -11.57
CA LEU A 64 -3.74 8.09 -10.30
C LEU A 64 -3.36 9.36 -9.54
N ARG A 65 -2.06 9.67 -9.44
CA ARG A 65 -1.57 10.89 -8.76
C ARG A 65 -2.12 12.16 -9.41
N GLU A 66 -2.11 12.24 -10.73
CA GLU A 66 -2.73 13.36 -11.47
C GLU A 66 -4.22 13.49 -11.17
N THR A 67 -4.92 12.37 -11.10
CA THR A 67 -6.38 12.34 -10.90
C THR A 67 -6.80 12.75 -9.49
N VAL A 68 -6.07 12.31 -8.45
CA VAL A 68 -6.45 12.53 -7.05
C VAL A 68 -5.76 13.74 -6.40
N GLY A 69 -4.72 14.27 -7.05
CA GLY A 69 -3.96 15.43 -6.56
C GLY A 69 -2.92 15.11 -5.48
N PRO A 70 -2.12 16.10 -5.09
CA PRO A 70 -0.99 15.91 -4.17
C PRO A 70 -1.42 15.65 -2.72
N ASP A 71 -2.60 16.09 -2.31
CA ASP A 71 -3.08 15.99 -0.92
C ASP A 71 -3.57 14.58 -0.56
N CYS A 72 -3.77 13.72 -1.56
CA CYS A 72 -4.17 12.33 -1.33
C CYS A 72 -2.96 11.44 -1.09
N LYS A 73 -3.10 10.48 -0.18
CA LYS A 73 -2.09 9.44 0.06
C LYS A 73 -2.23 8.33 -0.96
N LEU A 74 -1.12 7.97 -1.58
CA LEU A 74 -1.04 6.77 -2.42
C LEU A 74 -0.43 5.62 -1.63
N MET A 75 -0.88 4.42 -1.91
CA MET A 75 -0.30 3.16 -1.43
C MET A 75 -0.19 2.21 -2.62
N PHE A 76 0.78 1.33 -2.56
CA PHE A 76 0.92 0.28 -3.55
C PHE A 76 0.72 -1.09 -2.91
N ASP A 77 0.29 -2.06 -3.71
CA ASP A 77 0.06 -3.42 -3.25
C ASP A 77 0.50 -4.39 -4.35
N ALA A 78 1.55 -5.14 -4.06
CA ALA A 78 2.18 -6.06 -5.00
C ALA A 78 1.62 -7.50 -4.92
N ASN A 79 0.83 -7.81 -3.91
CA ASN A 79 0.28 -9.16 -3.71
C ASN A 79 1.34 -10.27 -3.83
N GLN A 80 2.50 -10.06 -3.20
CA GLN A 80 3.55 -11.05 -3.00
C GLN A 80 4.33 -11.46 -4.27
N VAL A 81 4.29 -10.67 -5.34
CA VAL A 81 4.83 -11.10 -6.64
C VAL A 81 6.34 -10.95 -6.77
N TRP A 82 7.00 -10.19 -5.90
CA TRP A 82 8.42 -9.88 -6.01
C TRP A 82 9.29 -10.69 -5.06
N GLU A 83 10.54 -10.89 -5.47
CA GLU A 83 11.64 -11.15 -4.56
C GLU A 83 12.16 -9.83 -3.95
N ALA A 84 12.95 -9.90 -2.87
CA ALA A 84 13.36 -8.72 -2.11
C ALA A 84 14.05 -7.64 -2.94
N ASP A 85 15.01 -8.02 -3.78
CA ASP A 85 15.78 -7.09 -4.59
C ASP A 85 14.90 -6.42 -5.66
N GLU A 86 14.00 -7.19 -6.28
CA GLU A 86 13.02 -6.67 -7.23
C GLU A 86 12.05 -5.69 -6.58
N ALA A 87 11.54 -6.01 -5.39
CA ALA A 87 10.69 -5.10 -4.62
C ALA A 87 11.38 -3.76 -4.34
N ILE A 88 12.67 -3.81 -3.99
CA ILE A 88 13.48 -2.62 -3.73
C ILE A 88 13.65 -1.77 -4.99
N GLU A 89 13.96 -2.39 -6.12
CA GLU A 89 14.09 -1.69 -7.41
C GLU A 89 12.78 -1.02 -7.83
N TRP A 90 11.67 -1.77 -7.76
CA TRP A 90 10.34 -1.25 -8.09
C TRP A 90 9.95 -0.07 -7.22
N MET A 91 10.11 -0.20 -5.91
CA MET A 91 9.74 0.86 -4.99
C MET A 91 10.62 2.10 -5.08
N LYS A 92 11.90 1.96 -5.42
CA LYS A 92 12.77 3.10 -5.74
C LYS A 92 12.31 3.84 -6.99
N ALA A 93 11.89 3.12 -8.03
CA ALA A 93 11.35 3.72 -9.24
C ALA A 93 10.02 4.46 -9.00
N LEU A 94 9.19 3.94 -8.09
CA LEU A 94 7.89 4.52 -7.74
C LEU A 94 7.97 5.59 -6.62
N ALA A 95 9.14 5.79 -5.99
CA ALA A 95 9.29 6.69 -4.82
C ALA A 95 8.89 8.14 -5.11
N HIS A 96 9.09 8.62 -6.34
CA HIS A 96 8.76 10.00 -6.73
C HIS A 96 7.26 10.34 -6.70
N PHE A 97 6.39 9.32 -6.57
CA PHE A 97 4.96 9.49 -6.35
C PHE A 97 4.60 9.68 -4.86
N ASP A 98 5.58 9.75 -3.96
CA ASP A 98 5.40 9.88 -2.51
C ASP A 98 4.40 8.86 -1.94
N PRO A 99 4.64 7.54 -2.13
CA PRO A 99 3.75 6.53 -1.58
C PRO A 99 3.92 6.44 -0.06
N TRP A 100 2.80 6.25 0.63
CA TRP A 100 2.81 6.04 2.08
C TRP A 100 3.38 4.67 2.45
N PHE A 101 2.93 3.62 1.75
CA PHE A 101 3.45 2.26 1.97
C PHE A 101 3.35 1.39 0.71
N ILE A 102 4.11 0.30 0.74
CA ILE A 102 3.92 -0.90 -0.09
C ILE A 102 3.33 -2.02 0.76
N GLU A 103 2.28 -2.67 0.29
CA GLU A 103 1.64 -3.82 0.90
C GLU A 103 2.06 -5.10 0.19
N GLU A 104 2.38 -6.13 0.97
CA GLU A 104 2.77 -7.45 0.50
C GLU A 104 3.83 -7.42 -0.63
N PRO A 105 4.99 -6.79 -0.41
CA PRO A 105 6.00 -6.70 -1.47
C PRO A 105 6.55 -8.06 -1.90
N THR A 106 6.64 -9.02 -0.96
CA THR A 106 7.19 -10.36 -1.17
C THR A 106 6.40 -11.41 -0.40
N SER A 107 6.83 -12.67 -0.47
CA SER A 107 6.18 -13.79 0.23
C SER A 107 5.91 -13.49 1.70
N PRO A 108 4.70 -13.76 2.22
CA PRO A 108 4.36 -13.54 3.62
C PRO A 108 5.18 -14.41 4.59
N ASP A 109 5.82 -15.45 4.10
CA ASP A 109 6.67 -16.35 4.91
C ASP A 109 8.12 -15.83 4.99
N ASP A 110 8.52 -14.86 4.16
CA ASP A 110 9.88 -14.29 4.16
C ASP A 110 9.97 -13.01 4.99
N ILE A 111 10.05 -13.18 6.30
CA ILE A 111 10.14 -12.09 7.26
C ILE A 111 11.42 -11.27 7.06
N LEU A 112 12.53 -11.91 6.76
CA LEU A 112 13.82 -11.22 6.60
C LEU A 112 13.88 -10.42 5.31
N ALA A 113 13.27 -10.90 4.23
CA ALA A 113 13.10 -10.12 3.00
C ALA A 113 12.24 -8.86 3.25
N HIS A 114 11.15 -8.96 4.00
CA HIS A 114 10.35 -7.78 4.39
C HIS A 114 11.20 -6.74 5.14
N ARG A 115 12.04 -7.19 6.08
CA ARG A 115 12.96 -6.31 6.78
C ARG A 115 13.97 -5.64 5.83
N GLN A 116 14.58 -6.42 4.93
CA GLN A 116 15.53 -5.91 3.93
C GLN A 116 14.88 -4.83 3.06
N ILE A 117 13.67 -5.11 2.56
CA ILE A 117 12.89 -4.16 1.77
C ILE A 117 12.63 -2.89 2.58
N ARG A 118 12.09 -3.03 3.79
CA ARG A 118 11.77 -1.90 4.69
C ARG A 118 12.94 -0.98 4.94
N GLU A 119 14.13 -1.55 5.23
CA GLU A 119 15.36 -0.79 5.45
C GLU A 119 15.82 -0.06 4.18
N ALA A 120 15.66 -0.69 3.01
CA ALA A 120 16.17 -0.18 1.73
C ALA A 120 15.30 0.91 1.08
N ILE A 121 13.99 0.93 1.39
CA ILE A 121 13.03 1.86 0.78
C ILE A 121 12.57 2.98 1.71
N ALA A 122 13.11 3.06 2.92
CA ALA A 122 12.74 4.14 3.84
C ALA A 122 12.85 5.53 3.15
N PRO A 123 11.90 6.45 3.35
CA PRO A 123 10.85 6.47 4.36
C PRO A 123 9.52 5.80 3.97
N ILE A 124 9.45 5.14 2.81
CA ILE A 124 8.25 4.39 2.39
C ILE A 124 8.08 3.22 3.37
N LYS A 125 6.88 3.02 3.87
CA LYS A 125 6.58 2.00 4.85
C LYS A 125 6.29 0.65 4.19
N VAL A 126 6.46 -0.43 4.95
CA VAL A 126 6.06 -1.78 4.56
C VAL A 126 4.84 -2.22 5.36
N ALA A 127 3.82 -2.69 4.65
CA ALA A 127 2.59 -3.24 5.20
C ALA A 127 2.46 -4.72 4.81
N THR A 128 1.99 -5.55 5.73
CA THR A 128 1.64 -6.95 5.44
C THR A 128 0.71 -7.48 6.52
N GLY A 129 0.05 -8.61 6.26
CA GLY A 129 -0.74 -9.28 7.28
C GLY A 129 -1.94 -10.07 6.77
N GLU A 130 -2.50 -9.74 5.62
CA GLU A 130 -3.70 -10.45 5.14
C GLU A 130 -3.46 -11.95 4.89
N MET A 131 -2.22 -12.33 4.54
CA MET A 131 -1.80 -13.71 4.34
C MET A 131 -1.04 -14.30 5.54
N CYS A 132 -0.87 -13.56 6.62
CA CYS A 132 -0.27 -14.09 7.85
C CYS A 132 -1.20 -15.10 8.52
N GLN A 133 -0.78 -16.36 8.54
CA GLN A 133 -1.63 -17.50 8.94
C GLN A 133 -2.01 -17.50 10.42
N ASN A 134 -1.22 -16.89 11.30
CA ASN A 134 -1.44 -16.94 12.73
C ASN A 134 -0.68 -15.85 13.51
N ARG A 135 -1.04 -15.68 14.78
CA ARG A 135 -0.44 -14.67 15.68
C ARG A 135 1.08 -14.82 15.90
N VAL A 136 1.63 -16.03 15.69
CA VAL A 136 3.07 -16.24 15.89
C VAL A 136 3.85 -15.59 14.76
N LEU A 137 3.34 -15.66 13.53
CA LEU A 137 3.93 -14.99 12.38
C LEU A 137 3.93 -13.47 12.58
N PHE A 138 2.82 -12.86 12.98
CA PHE A 138 2.79 -11.43 13.35
C PHE A 138 3.81 -11.06 14.44
N LYS A 139 3.92 -11.90 15.47
CA LYS A 139 4.94 -11.70 16.51
C LYS A 139 6.35 -11.70 15.93
N GLN A 140 6.64 -12.63 15.01
CA GLN A 140 7.96 -12.74 14.39
C GLN A 140 8.26 -11.53 13.50
N PHE A 141 7.30 -11.05 12.71
CA PHE A 141 7.43 -9.80 11.95
C PHE A 141 7.78 -8.62 12.85
N MET A 142 7.06 -8.45 13.97
CA MET A 142 7.34 -7.38 14.93
C MET A 142 8.69 -7.54 15.63
N GLN A 143 9.11 -8.78 15.95
CA GLN A 143 10.41 -9.03 16.57
C GLN A 143 11.58 -8.78 15.61
N ALA A 144 11.37 -9.04 14.33
CA ALA A 144 12.34 -8.79 13.28
C ALA A 144 12.39 -7.31 12.84
N ASP A 145 11.48 -6.46 13.33
CA ASP A 145 11.30 -5.09 12.84
C ASP A 145 11.07 -5.05 11.31
N ALA A 146 10.23 -5.95 10.82
CA ALA A 146 10.06 -6.22 9.40
C ALA A 146 8.81 -5.57 8.77
N LEU A 147 7.99 -4.87 9.54
CA LEU A 147 6.80 -4.15 9.06
C LEU A 147 6.57 -2.85 9.83
N ASP A 148 5.81 -1.95 9.23
CA ASP A 148 5.40 -0.68 9.81
C ASP A 148 3.88 -0.60 10.04
N ILE A 149 3.12 -1.35 9.23
CA ILE A 149 1.65 -1.33 9.20
C ILE A 149 1.11 -2.75 9.14
#